data_fdef9ae577b294b9a59cd20b7f96193d
#
_entry.id   fdef9ae577b294b9a59cd20b7f96193d
#
_cell.length_a   1.000
_cell.length_b   1.000
_cell.length_c   1.000
_cell.angle_alpha   90.00
_cell.angle_beta   90.00
_cell.angle_gamma   90.00
#
_symmetry.space_group_name_H-M   'P 1'
#
loop_
_entity.id
_entity.type
_entity.pdbx_description
1 polymer ?
#
loop_
_entity_poly.entity_id
_entity_poly.type
_entity_poly.pdbx_seq_one_letter_code
_entity_poly.pdbx_strand_id
1 'polypeptide(L)'
;HKYALTRAHISGRIINNGSVSAQRPRPDSAPYTATKHALTGLTLATSLDGRKYNIGCGQLDIGNAQAVAAPDGFAQRQQPWRPDDPAPNMDEPTFTWDDCAHAVLYMASLPLSANVLQMTVMATKAPLAGRG
;
A
#
# COMPACT_ATOMS: atom_id res chain seq x y z
N HIS A 1 -1.12 -35.28 32.64
CA HIS A 1 -1.62 -33.92 32.55
C HIS A 1 -1.64 -33.50 31.06
N LYS A 2 -2.79 -33.69 30.43
CA LYS A 2 -3.08 -33.12 29.12
C LYS A 2 -3.28 -31.62 29.32
N TYR A 3 -2.29 -30.83 28.99
CA TYR A 3 -2.52 -29.41 28.76
C TYR A 3 -3.43 -29.32 27.53
N ALA A 4 -4.73 -29.21 27.78
CA ALA A 4 -5.64 -28.67 26.80
C ALA A 4 -5.19 -27.20 26.59
N LEU A 5 -4.29 -26.97 25.63
CA LEU A 5 -4.17 -25.66 25.05
C LEU A 5 -5.54 -25.37 24.45
N THR A 6 -6.37 -24.67 25.21
CA THR A 6 -7.48 -23.95 24.63
C THR A 6 -6.86 -23.16 23.47
N ARG A 7 -7.16 -23.58 22.24
CA ARG A 7 -6.82 -22.78 21.05
C ARG A 7 -7.51 -21.44 21.30
N ALA A 8 -6.76 -20.47 21.78
CA ALA A 8 -7.17 -19.09 21.69
C ALA A 8 -7.56 -18.92 20.23
N HIS A 9 -8.80 -18.48 19.98
CA HIS A 9 -9.25 -18.24 18.61
C HIS A 9 -8.38 -17.11 18.07
N ILE A 10 -7.26 -17.50 17.42
CA ILE A 10 -6.42 -16.55 16.72
C ILE A 10 -7.26 -16.09 15.56
N SER A 11 -7.62 -14.84 15.56
CA SER A 11 -8.33 -14.19 14.47
C SER A 11 -7.85 -12.76 14.38
N GLY A 12 -7.86 -12.19 13.19
CA GLY A 12 -7.38 -10.83 13.02
C GLY A 12 -7.29 -10.39 11.58
N ARG A 13 -6.62 -9.26 11.39
CA ARG A 13 -6.43 -8.68 10.07
C ARG A 13 -4.99 -8.17 9.92
N ILE A 14 -4.42 -8.43 8.76
CA ILE A 14 -3.14 -7.91 8.31
C ILE A 14 -3.43 -6.96 7.15
N ILE A 15 -2.88 -5.74 7.22
CA ILE A 15 -2.98 -4.75 6.15
C ILE A 15 -1.55 -4.38 5.75
N ASN A 16 -1.15 -4.79 4.57
CA ASN A 16 0.16 -4.50 4.03
C ASN A 16 0.18 -3.12 3.35
N ASN A 17 1.20 -2.34 3.66
CA ASN A 17 1.43 -1.04 3.03
C ASN A 17 2.11 -1.24 1.66
N GLY A 18 1.28 -1.27 0.62
CA GLY A 18 1.69 -1.38 -0.76
C GLY A 18 2.10 -0.06 -1.40
N SER A 19 2.01 -0.02 -2.70
CA SER A 19 2.26 1.17 -3.52
C SER A 19 1.65 0.97 -4.90
N VAL A 20 1.26 2.04 -5.58
CA VAL A 20 0.91 2.00 -7.01
C VAL A 20 2.05 1.43 -7.88
N SER A 21 3.29 1.49 -7.40
CA SER A 21 4.45 0.84 -8.04
C SER A 21 4.38 -0.69 -8.02
N ALA A 22 3.50 -1.29 -7.22
CA ALA A 22 3.18 -2.72 -7.29
C ALA A 22 2.32 -3.08 -8.53
N GLN A 23 1.83 -2.09 -9.25
CA GLN A 23 0.97 -2.26 -10.43
C GLN A 23 1.59 -1.61 -11.67
N ARG A 24 2.17 -0.42 -11.52
CA ARG A 24 2.75 0.38 -12.59
C ARG A 24 4.08 0.98 -12.14
N PRO A 25 5.20 0.51 -12.67
CA PRO A 25 6.51 1.01 -12.32
C PRO A 25 6.73 2.42 -12.88
N ARG A 26 7.72 3.09 -12.32
CA ARG A 26 8.29 4.33 -12.86
C ARG A 26 9.70 4.05 -13.42
N PRO A 27 10.21 4.88 -14.32
CA PRO A 27 11.61 4.82 -14.70
C PRO A 27 12.53 4.85 -13.47
N ASP A 28 13.67 4.19 -13.55
CA ASP A 28 14.73 4.16 -12.53
C ASP A 28 14.31 3.68 -11.13
N SER A 29 13.20 2.94 -11.07
CA SER A 29 12.64 2.45 -9.80
C SER A 29 12.68 0.93 -9.65
N ALA A 30 13.52 0.20 -10.40
CA ALA A 30 13.50 -1.26 -10.45
C ALA A 30 13.58 -1.93 -9.07
N PRO A 31 14.49 -1.57 -8.13
CA PRO A 31 14.54 -2.20 -6.82
C PRO A 31 13.27 -1.96 -6.00
N TYR A 32 12.76 -0.74 -6.00
CA TYR A 32 11.52 -0.40 -5.29
C TYR A 32 10.32 -1.12 -5.90
N THR A 33 10.21 -1.11 -7.22
CA THR A 33 9.16 -1.81 -7.97
C THR A 33 9.16 -3.30 -7.67
N ALA A 34 10.34 -3.95 -7.71
CA ALA A 34 10.47 -5.37 -7.38
C ALA A 34 9.99 -5.67 -5.96
N THR A 35 10.38 -4.84 -4.98
CA THR A 35 9.95 -4.98 -3.59
C THR A 35 8.43 -4.88 -3.46
N LYS A 36 7.81 -3.90 -4.12
CA LYS A 36 6.36 -3.69 -4.00
C LYS A 36 5.55 -4.75 -4.77
N HIS A 37 6.05 -5.29 -5.87
CA HIS A 37 5.46 -6.47 -6.52
C HIS A 37 5.58 -7.74 -5.65
N ALA A 38 6.73 -7.94 -4.99
CA ALA A 38 6.91 -9.04 -4.05
C ALA A 38 5.91 -8.97 -2.89
N LEU A 39 5.61 -7.76 -2.39
CA LEU A 39 4.61 -7.55 -1.34
C LEU A 39 3.21 -7.98 -1.78
N THR A 40 2.85 -7.77 -3.05
CA THR A 40 1.57 -8.26 -3.59
C THR A 40 1.51 -9.79 -3.53
N GLY A 41 2.57 -10.49 -3.96
CA GLY A 41 2.66 -11.94 -3.86
C GLY A 41 2.55 -12.43 -2.41
N LEU A 42 3.25 -11.76 -1.49
CA LEU A 42 3.16 -12.06 -0.06
C LEU A 42 1.75 -11.88 0.48
N THR A 43 1.07 -10.80 0.11
CA THR A 43 -0.31 -10.52 0.54
C THR A 43 -1.26 -11.63 0.10
N LEU A 44 -1.17 -12.03 -1.16
CA LEU A 44 -2.02 -13.09 -1.73
C LEU A 44 -1.77 -14.43 -1.04
N ALA A 45 -0.51 -14.81 -0.85
CA ALA A 45 -0.15 -16.04 -0.13
C ALA A 45 -0.64 -16.02 1.32
N THR A 46 -0.37 -14.93 2.04
CA THR A 46 -0.81 -14.77 3.43
C THR A 46 -2.34 -14.80 3.55
N SER A 47 -3.06 -14.23 2.57
CA SER A 47 -4.52 -14.30 2.54
C SER A 47 -5.04 -15.74 2.42
N LEU A 48 -4.36 -16.58 1.64
CA LEU A 48 -4.70 -18.00 1.51
C LEU A 48 -4.39 -18.78 2.80
N ASP A 49 -3.20 -18.59 3.34
CA ASP A 49 -2.72 -19.31 4.53
C ASP A 49 -3.53 -18.92 5.78
N GLY A 50 -3.97 -17.67 5.86
CA GLY A 50 -4.72 -17.12 6.99
C GLY A 50 -6.13 -17.67 7.15
N ARG A 51 -6.74 -18.19 6.08
CA ARG A 51 -8.15 -18.63 6.07
C ARG A 51 -8.50 -19.61 7.20
N LYS A 52 -7.65 -20.61 7.41
CA LYS A 52 -7.87 -21.63 8.46
C LYS A 52 -7.79 -21.08 9.88
N TYR A 53 -7.25 -19.86 10.03
CA TYR A 53 -7.11 -19.17 11.31
C TYR A 53 -8.08 -17.99 11.45
N ASN A 54 -8.98 -17.79 10.50
CA ASN A 54 -9.84 -16.61 10.43
C ASN A 54 -9.05 -15.28 10.44
N ILE A 55 -7.93 -15.27 9.69
CA ILE A 55 -7.10 -14.09 9.50
C ILE A 55 -7.31 -13.57 8.07
N GLY A 56 -7.82 -12.33 7.98
CA GLY A 56 -7.88 -11.59 6.72
C GLY A 56 -6.54 -10.93 6.43
N CYS A 57 -6.06 -11.01 5.18
CA CYS A 57 -4.91 -10.25 4.74
C CYS A 57 -5.27 -9.43 3.51
N GLY A 58 -4.92 -8.15 3.51
CA GLY A 58 -5.13 -7.24 2.40
C GLY A 58 -3.96 -6.28 2.22
N GLN A 59 -3.97 -5.56 1.10
CA GLN A 59 -2.94 -4.60 0.73
C GLN A 59 -3.59 -3.27 0.36
N LEU A 60 -3.03 -2.18 0.89
CA LEU A 60 -3.36 -0.81 0.48
C LEU A 60 -2.24 -0.28 -0.41
N ASP A 61 -2.51 -0.12 -1.70
CA ASP A 61 -1.59 0.50 -2.64
C ASP A 61 -1.75 2.01 -2.60
N ILE A 62 -0.71 2.69 -2.14
CA ILE A 62 -0.72 4.13 -1.92
C ILE A 62 0.00 4.82 -3.09
N GLY A 63 -0.65 5.83 -3.66
CA GLY A 63 -0.06 6.75 -4.62
C GLY A 63 0.77 7.84 -3.95
N ASN A 64 0.82 9.03 -4.56
CA ASN A 64 1.57 10.16 -4.01
C ASN A 64 0.83 10.80 -2.83
N ALA A 65 1.03 10.28 -1.62
CA ALA A 65 0.59 10.95 -0.41
C ALA A 65 1.57 12.05 -0.02
N GLN A 66 1.06 13.23 0.35
CA GLN A 66 1.91 14.31 0.90
C GLN A 66 2.55 13.84 2.20
N ALA A 67 3.87 13.82 2.26
CA ALA A 67 4.55 13.73 3.54
C ALA A 67 4.21 14.99 4.35
N VAL A 68 3.61 14.83 5.52
CA VAL A 68 3.56 15.88 6.52
C VAL A 68 5.01 16.28 6.76
N ALA A 69 5.33 17.54 6.52
CA ALA A 69 6.67 18.13 6.52
C ALA A 69 7.71 17.28 7.28
N ALA A 70 8.39 16.39 6.55
CA ALA A 70 9.58 15.76 7.12
C ALA A 70 10.65 16.86 7.21
N PRO A 71 11.24 17.10 8.38
CA PRO A 71 12.22 18.18 8.58
C PRO A 71 13.40 18.12 7.61
N ASP A 72 13.62 17.00 6.96
CA ASP A 72 14.83 16.63 6.24
C ASP A 72 14.68 16.61 4.71
N GLY A 73 13.69 17.30 4.15
CA GLY A 73 13.52 17.38 2.69
C GLY A 73 13.13 16.05 2.04
N PHE A 74 12.66 15.05 2.78
CA PHE A 74 12.19 13.77 2.24
C PHE A 74 11.02 13.95 1.26
N ALA A 75 10.18 14.96 1.49
CA ALA A 75 9.10 15.31 0.58
C ALA A 75 9.62 15.77 -0.80
N GLN A 76 10.79 16.42 -0.85
CA GLN A 76 11.40 16.86 -2.10
C GLN A 76 11.99 15.71 -2.92
N ARG A 77 12.26 14.54 -2.29
CA ARG A 77 12.80 13.36 -2.99
C ARG A 77 11.71 12.55 -3.73
N GLN A 78 10.45 12.91 -3.57
CA GLN A 78 9.33 12.32 -4.30
C GLN A 78 9.04 13.03 -5.62
N GLN A 79 9.86 14.01 -6.00
CA GLN A 79 9.77 14.60 -7.33
C GLN A 79 10.06 13.51 -8.37
N PRO A 80 9.22 13.40 -9.42
CA PRO A 80 9.52 12.50 -10.51
C PRO A 80 10.79 12.96 -11.15
N TRP A 81 11.86 12.16 -11.01
CA TRP A 81 13.06 12.40 -11.75
C TRP A 81 12.85 11.94 -13.19
N ARG A 82 12.76 12.88 -14.09
CA ARG A 82 12.79 12.67 -15.53
C ARG A 82 13.88 13.57 -16.11
N PRO A 83 15.04 13.02 -16.53
CA PRO A 83 16.08 13.81 -17.16
C PRO A 83 15.61 14.54 -18.40
N ASP A 84 14.60 13.97 -19.07
CA ASP A 84 14.09 14.42 -20.36
C ASP A 84 12.72 15.11 -20.29
N ASP A 85 12.21 15.40 -19.07
CA ASP A 85 10.91 16.06 -18.92
C ASP A 85 11.06 17.56 -19.25
N PRO A 86 10.41 18.06 -20.32
CA PRO A 86 10.45 19.48 -20.67
C PRO A 86 9.77 20.38 -19.63
N ALA A 87 9.10 19.80 -18.64
CA ALA A 87 8.44 20.51 -17.54
C ALA A 87 8.87 19.97 -16.16
N PRO A 88 10.15 20.15 -15.76
CA PRO A 88 10.67 19.56 -14.51
C PRO A 88 10.01 20.06 -13.22
N ASN A 89 9.11 21.01 -13.31
CA ASN A 89 8.45 21.69 -12.18
C ASN A 89 6.92 21.48 -12.13
N MET A 90 6.36 20.52 -12.85
CA MET A 90 4.96 20.19 -12.65
C MET A 90 4.83 19.40 -11.35
N ASP A 91 4.26 20.03 -10.32
CA ASP A 91 3.90 19.36 -9.08
C ASP A 91 2.99 18.17 -9.40
N GLU A 92 3.46 16.97 -9.10
CA GLU A 92 2.60 15.80 -9.22
C GLU A 92 1.41 15.93 -8.27
N PRO A 93 0.18 15.61 -8.73
CA PRO A 93 -0.97 15.62 -7.85
C PRO A 93 -0.74 14.73 -6.63
N THR A 94 -1.01 15.26 -5.47
CA THR A 94 -0.88 14.59 -4.17
C THR A 94 -2.21 14.56 -3.43
N PHE A 95 -2.30 13.75 -2.40
CA PHE A 95 -3.41 13.68 -1.46
C PHE A 95 -2.85 13.54 -0.04
N THR A 96 -3.68 13.64 0.98
CA THR A 96 -3.22 13.73 2.36
C THR A 96 -2.96 12.37 3.00
N TRP A 97 -2.15 12.32 4.05
CA TRP A 97 -2.00 11.11 4.86
C TRP A 97 -3.28 10.72 5.58
N ASP A 98 -4.15 11.68 5.87
CA ASP A 98 -5.45 11.41 6.49
C ASP A 98 -6.33 10.56 5.58
N ASP A 99 -6.27 10.77 4.26
CA ASP A 99 -6.99 9.94 3.30
C ASP A 99 -6.47 8.49 3.31
N CYS A 100 -5.15 8.29 3.46
CA CYS A 100 -4.57 6.96 3.66
C CYS A 100 -5.05 6.34 4.97
N ALA A 101 -5.05 7.12 6.06
CA ALA A 101 -5.49 6.64 7.37
C ALA A 101 -6.97 6.21 7.35
N HIS A 102 -7.84 6.96 6.68
CA HIS A 102 -9.23 6.59 6.49
C HIS A 102 -9.39 5.28 5.71
N ALA A 103 -8.57 5.07 4.68
CA ALA A 103 -8.59 3.81 3.93
C ALA A 103 -8.16 2.62 4.80
N VAL A 104 -7.10 2.78 5.60
CA VAL A 104 -6.66 1.76 6.57
C VAL A 104 -7.74 1.48 7.60
N LEU A 105 -8.36 2.54 8.16
CA LEU A 105 -9.43 2.42 9.14
C LEU A 105 -10.63 1.66 8.55
N TYR A 106 -11.03 1.98 7.32
CA TYR A 106 -12.08 1.25 6.63
C TYR A 106 -11.74 -0.24 6.50
N MET A 107 -10.56 -0.57 6.00
CA MET A 107 -10.10 -1.96 5.86
C MET A 107 -10.09 -2.68 7.22
N ALA A 108 -9.64 -2.00 8.27
CA ALA A 108 -9.52 -2.56 9.62
C ALA A 108 -10.87 -2.78 10.31
N SER A 109 -11.85 -1.92 10.04
CA SER A 109 -13.16 -1.93 10.70
C SER A 109 -14.13 -2.97 10.16
N LEU A 110 -13.86 -3.57 9.02
CA LEU A 110 -14.73 -4.60 8.44
C LEU A 110 -14.82 -5.83 9.38
N PRO A 111 -15.98 -6.50 9.44
CA PRO A 111 -16.08 -7.78 10.12
C PRO A 111 -15.13 -8.80 9.47
N LEU A 112 -14.68 -9.80 10.24
CA LEU A 112 -13.74 -10.82 9.73
C LEU A 112 -14.34 -11.71 8.63
N SER A 113 -15.65 -11.67 8.44
CA SER A 113 -16.34 -12.33 7.32
C SER A 113 -16.10 -11.64 5.97
N ALA A 114 -15.59 -10.41 5.98
CA ALA A 114 -15.27 -9.63 4.79
C ALA A 114 -13.81 -9.17 4.80
N ASN A 115 -13.17 -9.15 3.65
CA ASN A 115 -11.80 -8.70 3.49
C ASN A 115 -11.64 -7.85 2.24
N VAL A 116 -11.00 -6.70 2.37
CA VAL A 116 -10.49 -5.95 1.21
C VAL A 116 -9.13 -6.52 0.85
N LEU A 117 -9.08 -7.32 -0.21
CA LEU A 117 -7.84 -7.98 -0.62
C LEU A 117 -6.83 -6.99 -1.20
N GLN A 118 -7.31 -6.05 -2.02
CA GLN A 118 -6.51 -4.97 -2.59
C GLN A 118 -7.34 -3.69 -2.67
N MET A 119 -6.72 -2.57 -2.31
CA MET A 119 -7.29 -1.24 -2.43
C MET A 119 -6.21 -0.29 -2.94
N THR A 120 -6.55 0.58 -3.87
CA THR A 120 -5.64 1.63 -4.36
C THR A 120 -6.21 2.99 -3.99
N VAL A 121 -5.40 3.81 -3.34
CA VAL A 121 -5.72 5.21 -3.02
C VAL A 121 -4.70 6.12 -3.65
N MET A 122 -5.18 7.10 -4.43
CA MET A 122 -4.31 8.02 -5.14
C MET A 122 -5.01 9.36 -5.38
N ALA A 123 -4.24 10.41 -5.64
CA ALA A 123 -4.80 11.70 -5.98
C ALA A 123 -5.68 11.59 -7.24
N THR A 124 -6.85 12.20 -7.20
CA THR A 124 -7.85 12.13 -8.29
C THR A 124 -7.28 12.55 -9.65
N LYS A 125 -6.38 13.54 -9.66
CA LYS A 125 -5.76 14.05 -10.89
C LYS A 125 -4.50 13.26 -11.32
N ALA A 126 -4.07 12.27 -10.52
CA ALA A 126 -2.89 11.50 -10.83
C ALA A 126 -3.24 10.28 -11.69
N PRO A 127 -2.65 10.09 -12.88
CA PRO A 127 -2.88 8.89 -13.67
C PRO A 127 -2.15 7.69 -13.02
N LEU A 128 -2.77 6.52 -13.02
CA LEU A 128 -2.13 5.28 -12.59
C LEU A 128 -1.08 4.83 -13.62
N ALA A 129 -1.37 4.99 -14.89
CA ALA A 129 -0.49 4.65 -16.02
C ALA A 129 -0.12 5.91 -16.83
N GLY A 130 0.91 5.81 -17.66
CA GLY A 130 1.33 6.94 -18.50
C GLY A 130 2.31 7.90 -17.83
N ARG A 131 2.97 7.44 -16.77
CA ARG A 131 4.02 8.15 -16.03
C ARG A 131 5.40 7.57 -16.35
N GLY A 132 5.72 7.43 -17.58
CA GLY A 132 7.01 6.88 -17.97
C GLY A 132 7.43 7.41 -19.30
#